data_3a7c607c955a116d19aabce140535a0a
#
_entry.id   3a7c607c955a116d19aabce140535a0a
#
_cell.length_a   1.000
_cell.length_b   1.000
_cell.length_c   1.000
_cell.angle_alpha   90.00
_cell.angle_beta   90.00
_cell.angle_gamma   90.00
#
_symmetry.space_group_name_H-M   'P 1'
#
loop_
_entity.id
_entity.type
_entity.pdbx_description
1 polymer ?
#
loop_
_entity_poly.entity_id
_entity_poly.type
_entity_poly.pdbx_seq_one_letter_code
_entity_poly.pdbx_strand_id
1 'polypeptide(L)'
;MAAVLGTCAGLIVLAHEVLDGRPDQTPLDAIDCTVRRNAYGTQVQSFEAPVDVHGLPGGPFPGVFIRAPVVEAVGPTVEILAEHGGHPVLCRSGPDWVTTFHPELSGDLRIHQAFLGAQS
;
A
#
# COMPACT_ATOMS: atom_id res chain seq x y z
N MET A 1 11.21 13.48 12.46
CA MET A 1 9.99 12.67 12.37
C MET A 1 10.31 11.36 11.65
N ALA A 2 9.86 10.25 12.19
CA ALA A 2 10.17 8.94 11.61
C ALA A 2 9.36 8.72 10.32
N ALA A 3 10.01 8.12 9.32
CA ALA A 3 9.34 7.68 8.12
C ALA A 3 8.78 6.26 8.34
N VAL A 4 7.62 5.98 7.75
CA VAL A 4 6.94 4.70 7.93
C VAL A 4 6.64 4.07 6.58
N LEU A 5 6.96 2.79 6.45
CA LEU A 5 6.52 1.96 5.34
C LEU A 5 5.44 1.02 5.87
N GLY A 6 4.18 1.34 5.60
CA GLY A 6 3.05 0.54 6.05
C GLY A 6 2.60 -0.42 4.95
N THR A 7 2.66 -1.74 5.23
CA THR A 7 2.28 -2.76 4.25
C THR A 7 1.04 -3.47 4.73
N CYS A 8 0.05 -3.62 3.84
CA CYS A 8 -1.19 -4.35 4.09
C CYS A 8 -1.90 -3.86 5.37
N ALA A 9 -1.79 -4.56 6.50
CA ALA A 9 -2.38 -4.14 7.78
C ALA A 9 -1.83 -2.80 8.24
N GLY A 10 -0.56 -2.51 7.95
CA GLY A 10 0.04 -1.22 8.25
C GLY A 10 -0.60 -0.07 7.49
N LEU A 11 -0.98 -0.31 6.23
CA LEU A 11 -1.75 0.67 5.46
C LEU A 11 -3.09 0.96 6.15
N ILE A 12 -3.79 -0.09 6.60
CA ILE A 12 -5.08 0.07 7.27
C ILE A 12 -4.94 0.93 8.53
N VAL A 13 -3.87 0.72 9.29
CA VAL A 13 -3.60 1.49 10.51
C VAL A 13 -3.33 2.96 10.19
N LEU A 14 -2.62 3.24 9.11
CA LEU A 14 -2.19 4.61 8.77
C LEU A 14 -3.24 5.41 8.00
N ALA A 15 -4.27 4.75 7.46
CA ALA A 15 -5.26 5.40 6.60
C ALA A 15 -6.08 6.45 7.31
N HIS A 16 -6.66 7.37 6.54
CA HIS A 16 -7.62 8.35 7.04
C HIS A 16 -8.97 7.70 7.37
N GLU A 17 -9.44 6.81 6.49
CA GLU A 17 -10.72 6.14 6.66
C GLU A 17 -10.62 4.69 6.21
N VAL A 18 -11.24 3.78 6.97
CA VAL A 18 -11.29 2.36 6.65
C VAL A 18 -12.74 1.94 6.48
N LEU A 19 -13.10 1.51 5.28
CA LEU A 19 -14.42 0.97 4.98
C LEU A 19 -14.41 -0.54 5.28
N ASP A 20 -15.52 -1.07 5.76
CA ASP A 20 -15.66 -2.48 6.13
C ASP A 20 -14.66 -2.90 7.22
N GLY A 21 -14.16 -1.94 8.00
CA GLY A 21 -13.32 -2.22 9.15
C GLY A 21 -14.13 -2.59 10.38
N ARG A 22 -13.42 -3.00 11.43
CA ARG A 22 -14.08 -3.31 12.70
C ARG A 22 -14.51 -2.02 13.40
N PRO A 23 -15.67 -1.99 14.08
CA PRO A 23 -16.16 -0.76 14.71
C PRO A 23 -15.23 -0.18 15.79
N ASP A 24 -14.42 -1.03 16.42
CA ASP A 24 -13.47 -0.63 17.46
C ASP A 24 -12.12 -0.15 16.89
N GLN A 25 -11.98 -0.15 15.57
CA GLN A 25 -10.72 0.21 14.92
C GLN A 25 -10.71 1.70 14.59
N THR A 26 -9.71 2.41 15.10
CA THR A 26 -9.53 3.84 14.84
C THR A 26 -8.28 4.05 14.00
N PRO A 27 -8.42 4.53 12.75
CA PRO A 27 -7.24 4.83 11.92
C PRO A 27 -6.44 5.98 12.51
N LEU A 28 -5.13 5.96 12.25
CA LEU A 28 -4.23 7.01 12.74
C LEU A 28 -4.27 8.29 11.91
N ASP A 29 -4.88 8.25 10.72
CA ASP A 29 -4.98 9.40 9.83
C ASP A 29 -3.59 9.98 9.48
N ALA A 30 -2.63 9.10 9.28
CA ALA A 30 -1.28 9.50 8.92
C ALA A 30 -1.10 9.71 7.43
N ILE A 31 -1.95 9.08 6.61
CA ILE A 31 -1.94 9.26 5.16
C ILE A 31 -3.37 9.46 4.66
N ASP A 32 -3.56 10.44 3.78
CA ASP A 32 -4.88 10.85 3.30
C ASP A 32 -5.40 9.87 2.24
N CYS A 33 -5.82 8.71 2.68
CA CYS A 33 -6.41 7.71 1.80
C CYS A 33 -7.58 7.01 2.49
N THR A 34 -8.51 6.54 1.67
CA THR A 34 -9.65 5.74 2.10
C THR A 34 -9.43 4.32 1.59
N VAL A 35 -9.46 3.35 2.49
CA VAL A 35 -9.21 1.94 2.14
C VAL A 35 -10.43 1.11 2.47
N ARG A 36 -10.66 0.07 1.65
CA ARG A 36 -11.69 -0.93 1.88
C ARG A 36 -11.02 -2.24 2.25
N ARG A 37 -11.38 -2.77 3.41
CA ARG A 37 -10.68 -3.91 3.97
C ARG A 37 -11.02 -5.23 3.29
N ASN A 38 -12.28 -5.42 2.90
CA ASN A 38 -12.78 -6.70 2.37
C ASN A 38 -13.23 -6.60 0.91
N ALA A 39 -12.53 -5.80 0.11
CA ALA A 39 -12.96 -5.49 -1.26
C ALA A 39 -12.99 -6.71 -2.18
N TYR A 40 -12.15 -7.71 -1.93
CA TYR A 40 -12.05 -8.90 -2.77
C TYR A 40 -12.97 -10.04 -2.31
N GLY A 41 -13.72 -9.86 -1.23
CA GLY A 41 -14.61 -10.88 -0.68
C GLY A 41 -13.83 -12.03 -0.04
N THR A 42 -14.53 -13.16 0.21
CA THR A 42 -13.95 -14.29 0.92
C THR A 42 -13.30 -15.31 -0.01
N GLN A 43 -13.51 -15.21 -1.32
CA GLN A 43 -13.04 -16.22 -2.26
C GLN A 43 -11.63 -15.98 -2.76
N VAL A 44 -11.19 -14.72 -2.83
CA VAL A 44 -9.86 -14.37 -3.29
C VAL A 44 -9.05 -13.95 -2.08
N GLN A 45 -8.22 -14.86 -1.56
CA GLN A 45 -7.47 -14.60 -0.34
C GLN A 45 -6.04 -14.19 -0.61
N SER A 46 -5.43 -14.70 -1.68
CA SER A 46 -4.07 -14.34 -2.04
C SER A 46 -3.83 -14.57 -3.51
N PHE A 47 -2.95 -13.76 -4.09
CA PHE A 47 -2.50 -13.91 -5.46
C PHE A 47 -1.19 -13.16 -5.64
N GLU A 48 -0.49 -13.48 -6.72
CA GLU A 48 0.73 -12.77 -7.11
C GLU A 48 0.50 -12.10 -8.47
N ALA A 49 1.02 -10.89 -8.63
CA ALA A 49 0.89 -10.15 -9.87
C ALA A 49 2.07 -9.21 -10.05
N PRO A 50 2.52 -9.00 -11.31
CA PRO A 50 3.55 -7.99 -11.56
C PRO A 50 2.98 -6.59 -11.33
N VAL A 51 3.77 -5.73 -10.69
CA VAL A 51 3.39 -4.37 -10.37
C VAL A 51 4.42 -3.41 -10.98
N ASP A 52 3.96 -2.52 -11.84
CA ASP A 52 4.82 -1.50 -12.43
C ASP A 52 4.90 -0.31 -11.48
N VAL A 53 6.08 -0.09 -10.89
CA VAL A 53 6.30 0.99 -9.94
C VAL A 53 7.02 2.14 -10.64
N HIS A 54 6.44 3.33 -10.58
CA HIS A 54 7.00 4.51 -11.21
C HIS A 54 8.37 4.83 -10.62
N GLY A 55 9.37 4.95 -11.46
CA GLY A 55 10.72 5.31 -11.04
C GLY A 55 11.54 4.15 -10.49
N LEU A 56 11.01 2.93 -10.48
CA LEU A 56 11.74 1.78 -9.98
C LEU A 56 12.42 1.06 -11.14
N PRO A 57 13.77 0.94 -11.13
CA PRO A 57 14.47 0.26 -12.20
C PRO A 57 14.32 -1.27 -12.10
N GLY A 58 14.60 -1.95 -13.23
CA GLY A 58 14.67 -3.41 -13.23
C GLY A 58 13.37 -4.12 -13.57
N GLY A 59 12.38 -3.41 -14.12
CA GLY A 59 11.12 -4.02 -14.56
C GLY A 59 10.10 -4.18 -13.46
N PRO A 60 9.01 -4.91 -13.72
CA PRO A 60 7.91 -5.04 -12.76
C PRO A 60 8.36 -5.64 -11.43
N PHE A 61 7.73 -5.17 -10.36
CA PHE A 61 7.96 -5.70 -9.01
C PHE A 61 7.00 -6.87 -8.76
N PRO A 62 7.48 -7.99 -8.19
CA PRO A 62 6.59 -9.12 -7.89
C PRO A 62 5.71 -8.80 -6.68
N GLY A 63 4.45 -8.47 -6.95
CA GLY A 63 3.50 -8.14 -5.89
C GLY A 63 2.86 -9.39 -5.31
N VAL A 64 3.02 -9.58 -4.00
CA VAL A 64 2.39 -10.68 -3.26
C VAL A 64 1.23 -10.08 -2.48
N PHE A 65 0.00 -10.39 -2.88
CA PHE A 65 -1.22 -9.86 -2.28
C PHE A 65 -1.86 -10.95 -1.42
N ILE A 66 -2.02 -10.68 -0.13
CA ILE A 66 -2.64 -11.61 0.82
C ILE A 66 -3.73 -10.85 1.55
N ARG A 67 -5.00 -11.21 1.28
CA ARG A 67 -6.16 -10.52 1.86
C ARG A 67 -6.01 -9.00 1.78
N ALA A 68 -5.54 -8.54 0.62
CA ALA A 68 -5.13 -7.16 0.46
C ALA A 68 -6.31 -6.20 0.56
N PRO A 69 -6.16 -5.07 1.25
CA PRO A 69 -7.15 -4.02 1.17
C PRO A 69 -7.11 -3.35 -0.19
N VAL A 70 -8.15 -2.59 -0.51
CA VAL A 70 -8.20 -1.80 -1.74
C VAL A 70 -8.21 -0.33 -1.36
N VAL A 71 -7.34 0.46 -1.98
CA VAL A 71 -7.38 1.91 -1.83
C VAL A 71 -8.47 2.43 -2.75
N GLU A 72 -9.53 2.97 -2.14
CA GLU A 72 -10.68 3.50 -2.89
C GLU A 72 -10.45 4.93 -3.35
N ALA A 73 -9.75 5.74 -2.55
CA ALA A 73 -9.52 7.14 -2.85
C ALA A 73 -8.27 7.64 -2.13
N VAL A 74 -7.61 8.63 -2.73
CA VAL A 74 -6.47 9.32 -2.13
C VAL A 74 -6.68 10.83 -2.24
N GLY A 75 -6.14 11.57 -1.27
CA GLY A 75 -6.18 13.02 -1.28
C GLY A 75 -5.10 13.63 -2.16
N PRO A 76 -5.12 14.97 -2.32
CA PRO A 76 -4.21 15.65 -3.24
C PRO A 76 -2.73 15.62 -2.81
N THR A 77 -2.45 15.31 -1.55
CA THR A 77 -1.08 15.24 -1.05
C THR A 77 -0.45 13.86 -1.25
N VAL A 78 -1.23 12.88 -1.70
CA VAL A 78 -0.77 11.49 -1.85
C VAL A 78 -0.35 11.25 -3.30
N GLU A 79 0.85 10.73 -3.49
CA GLU A 79 1.36 10.35 -4.80
C GLU A 79 1.15 8.86 -5.01
N ILE A 80 0.55 8.49 -6.14
CA ILE A 80 0.36 7.09 -6.51
C ILE A 80 1.59 6.63 -7.28
N LEU A 81 2.31 5.65 -6.73
CA LEU A 81 3.52 5.12 -7.36
C LEU A 81 3.26 3.85 -8.16
N ALA A 82 2.17 3.15 -7.89
CA ALA A 82 1.81 1.95 -8.64
C ALA A 82 0.32 1.68 -8.52
N GLU A 83 -0.25 1.09 -9.58
CA GLU A 83 -1.66 0.68 -9.63
C GLU A 83 -1.76 -0.76 -10.12
N HIS A 84 -2.82 -1.43 -9.68
CA HIS A 84 -3.16 -2.77 -10.16
C HIS A 84 -4.68 -2.90 -10.17
N GLY A 85 -5.23 -3.37 -11.29
CA GLY A 85 -6.68 -3.53 -11.41
C GLY A 85 -7.46 -2.23 -11.29
N GLY A 86 -6.84 -1.09 -11.64
CA GLY A 86 -7.49 0.20 -11.55
C GLY A 86 -7.45 0.84 -10.18
N HIS A 87 -6.77 0.22 -9.21
CA HIS A 87 -6.66 0.75 -7.86
C HIS A 87 -5.20 1.02 -7.49
N PRO A 88 -4.91 2.08 -6.73
CA PRO A 88 -3.57 2.30 -6.20
C PRO A 88 -3.14 1.15 -5.31
N VAL A 89 -1.89 0.69 -5.48
CA VAL A 89 -1.34 -0.39 -4.65
C VAL A 89 -0.06 0.03 -3.95
N LEU A 90 0.55 1.14 -4.36
CA LEU A 90 1.71 1.74 -3.69
C LEU A 90 1.56 3.25 -3.76
N CYS A 91 1.51 3.88 -2.60
CA CYS A 91 1.34 5.34 -2.48
C CYS A 91 2.34 5.91 -1.50
N ARG A 92 2.64 7.20 -1.66
CA ARG A 92 3.45 7.91 -0.68
C ARG A 92 2.85 9.27 -0.37
N SER A 93 3.04 9.72 0.87
CA SER A 93 2.68 11.06 1.32
C SER A 93 3.80 11.56 2.21
N GLY A 94 4.57 12.54 1.73
CA GLY A 94 5.77 12.97 2.43
C GLY A 94 6.73 11.81 2.61
N PRO A 95 7.20 11.54 3.84
CA PRO A 95 8.13 10.45 4.10
C PRO A 95 7.46 9.08 4.21
N ASP A 96 6.13 9.01 4.27
CA ASP A 96 5.41 7.77 4.52
C ASP A 96 5.00 7.09 3.22
N TRP A 97 5.26 5.79 3.14
CA TRP A 97 4.86 4.95 2.01
C TRP A 97 3.93 3.86 2.50
N VAL A 98 2.93 3.50 1.69
CA VAL A 98 1.98 2.43 2.02
C VAL A 98 1.77 1.53 0.81
N THR A 99 1.59 0.24 1.07
CA THR A 99 1.32 -0.75 0.03
C THR A 99 0.12 -1.61 0.40
N THR A 100 -0.61 -2.09 -0.61
CA THR A 100 -1.67 -3.08 -0.39
C THR A 100 -1.13 -4.51 -0.48
N PHE A 101 0.07 -4.70 -1.02
CA PHE A 101 0.73 -6.00 -1.14
C PHE A 101 1.85 -6.11 -0.11
N HIS A 102 2.49 -7.28 -0.07
CA HIS A 102 3.57 -7.56 0.88
C HIS A 102 4.92 -7.58 0.17
N PRO A 103 5.62 -6.45 0.03
CA PRO A 103 6.92 -6.44 -0.63
C PRO A 103 7.97 -7.28 0.11
N GLU A 104 7.81 -7.44 1.43
CA GLU A 104 8.73 -8.21 2.23
C GLU A 104 8.69 -9.72 1.93
N LEU A 105 7.58 -10.22 1.35
CA LEU A 105 7.43 -11.64 1.05
C LEU A 105 7.96 -12.03 -0.32
N SER A 106 8.27 -11.04 -1.18
CA SER A 106 8.69 -11.31 -2.55
C SER A 106 10.18 -11.69 -2.68
N GLY A 107 10.99 -11.38 -1.67
CA GLY A 107 12.43 -11.49 -1.78
C GLY A 107 13.09 -10.38 -2.58
N ASP A 108 12.32 -9.48 -3.15
CA ASP A 108 12.80 -8.34 -3.93
C ASP A 108 12.89 -7.11 -3.03
N LEU A 109 14.08 -6.56 -2.86
CA LEU A 109 14.33 -5.47 -1.93
C LEU A 109 14.22 -4.08 -2.55
N ARG A 110 13.85 -3.98 -3.82
CA ARG A 110 13.87 -2.68 -4.52
C ARG A 110 12.96 -1.64 -3.90
N ILE A 111 11.77 -2.02 -3.43
CA ILE A 111 10.84 -1.07 -2.78
C ILE A 111 11.42 -0.61 -1.44
N HIS A 112 11.96 -1.53 -0.65
CA HIS A 112 12.60 -1.17 0.62
C HIS A 112 13.79 -0.24 0.40
N GLN A 113 14.60 -0.52 -0.61
CA GLN A 113 15.76 0.30 -0.96
C GLN A 113 15.32 1.68 -1.44
N ALA A 114 14.29 1.75 -2.26
CA ALA A 114 13.76 3.01 -2.75
C ALA A 114 13.17 3.86 -1.61
N PHE A 115 12.44 3.21 -0.71
CA PHE A 115 11.89 3.89 0.47
C PHE A 115 13.01 4.47 1.34
N LEU A 116 14.03 3.68 1.64
CA LEU A 116 15.16 4.14 2.46
C LEU A 116 15.94 5.25 1.76
N GLY A 117 16.13 5.14 0.46
CA GLY A 117 16.82 6.16 -0.33
C GLY A 117 16.07 7.50 -0.36
N ALA A 118 14.74 7.44 -0.33
CA ALA A 118 13.92 8.65 -0.34
C ALA A 118 14.00 9.43 0.98
N GLN A 119 14.50 8.80 2.06
CA GLN A 119 14.63 9.44 3.36
C GLN A 119 15.99 10.12 3.55
N SER A 120 16.88 9.97 2.61
CA SER A 120 18.24 10.55 2.69
C SER A 120 18.27 12.02 2.33
#